data_16a5c4b88347f12ce01bb5791c013a4b
#
_entry.id   16a5c4b88347f12ce01bb5791c013a4b
#
_cell.length_a   1.000
_cell.length_b   1.000
_cell.length_c   1.000
_cell.angle_alpha   90.00
_cell.angle_beta   90.00
_cell.angle_gamma   90.00
#
_symmetry.space_group_name_H-M   'P 1'
#
loop_
_entity.id
_entity.type
_entity.pdbx_description
1 polymer ?
#
loop_
_entity_poly.entity_id
_entity_poly.type
_entity_poly.pdbx_seq_one_letter_code
_entity_poly.pdbx_strand_id
1 'polypeptide(L)'
;MNKLEKLRILLTVNSMKLNDLVDFVKSGDISVEEMIENGLNPATATQIEDHFKKEKQRLLTEEDMISRIRNYQKQPTPFLNWSDLPPLKSGFTDLYFLGQPGSGKSCILASIFYHLNQQGMIIDDVHNLQGTIYRNQLMDEFSYGILPDSTAAEGVNYIPLQLQNDDPQFKGRKHPLNFVEMSGELFDRAYKGGINDNSIAARNYLNNTNRKLLYLILDYHQHEKSRTVAMGTSQSNKLQAVLALLDQYGTLQYTDGIYIVVTKSDLFPYGVNQKEYAKNFVLDNFKGLITNCKNLQEKYRNRFKLIVYPYTIGDVRFQNMLVNINPESPQMVVKDILEHSFMTTNSGIKKLFS
;
A
#
# COMPACT_ATOMS: atom_id res chain seq x y z
N MET A 1 -43.53 -15.49 5.75
CA MET A 1 -43.55 -16.00 7.13
C MET A 1 -44.98 -16.06 7.66
N ASN A 2 -45.40 -17.07 8.44
CA ASN A 2 -46.74 -17.10 8.98
C ASN A 2 -46.88 -16.25 10.26
N LYS A 3 -48.15 -15.86 10.62
CA LYS A 3 -48.42 -14.93 11.72
C LYS A 3 -47.92 -15.43 13.10
N LEU A 4 -47.92 -16.73 13.32
CA LEU A 4 -47.50 -17.35 14.58
C LEU A 4 -46.00 -17.39 14.73
N GLU A 5 -45.27 -17.59 13.62
CA GLU A 5 -43.83 -17.58 13.52
C GLU A 5 -43.28 -16.15 13.68
N LYS A 6 -43.93 -15.18 13.06
CA LYS A 6 -43.63 -13.75 13.23
C LYS A 6 -43.78 -13.32 14.70
N LEU A 7 -44.86 -13.74 15.38
CA LEU A 7 -45.07 -13.40 16.79
C LEU A 7 -44.00 -14.01 17.70
N ARG A 8 -43.56 -15.25 17.42
CA ARG A 8 -42.48 -15.90 18.19
C ARG A 8 -41.17 -15.15 18.08
N ILE A 9 -40.81 -14.70 16.90
CA ILE A 9 -39.60 -13.91 16.66
C ILE A 9 -39.70 -12.60 17.42
N LEU A 10 -40.81 -11.86 17.26
CA LEU A 10 -41.03 -10.60 17.98
C LEU A 10 -40.93 -10.71 19.49
N LEU A 11 -41.38 -11.82 20.09
CA LEU A 11 -41.25 -12.08 21.53
C LEU A 11 -39.80 -12.37 21.97
N THR A 12 -38.90 -12.68 21.07
CA THR A 12 -37.51 -13.05 21.37
C THR A 12 -36.46 -12.09 20.77
N VAL A 13 -36.89 -10.94 20.24
CA VAL A 13 -36.01 -10.00 19.54
C VAL A 13 -34.77 -9.60 20.34
N ASN A 14 -34.89 -9.43 21.67
CA ASN A 14 -33.75 -9.05 22.50
C ASN A 14 -32.74 -10.17 22.77
N SER A 15 -33.08 -11.41 22.47
CA SER A 15 -32.18 -12.56 22.58
C SER A 15 -31.52 -12.96 21.24
N MET A 16 -31.95 -12.33 20.15
CA MET A 16 -31.43 -12.61 18.80
C MET A 16 -30.16 -11.84 18.51
N LYS A 17 -29.33 -12.38 17.60
CA LYS A 17 -28.15 -11.68 17.12
C LYS A 17 -28.56 -10.55 16.16
N LEU A 18 -27.78 -9.47 16.15
CA LEU A 18 -28.02 -8.31 15.28
C LEU A 18 -28.19 -8.70 13.80
N ASN A 19 -27.35 -9.61 13.29
CA ASN A 19 -27.44 -10.06 11.90
C ASN A 19 -28.77 -10.73 11.57
N ASP A 20 -29.30 -11.57 12.48
CA ASP A 20 -30.59 -12.25 12.26
C ASP A 20 -31.72 -11.22 12.22
N LEU A 21 -31.67 -10.18 13.05
CA LEU A 21 -32.64 -9.08 13.05
C LEU A 21 -32.58 -8.26 11.76
N VAL A 22 -31.37 -7.98 11.27
CA VAL A 22 -31.14 -7.29 10.00
C VAL A 22 -31.69 -8.12 8.83
N ASP A 23 -31.51 -9.44 8.84
CA ASP A 23 -32.00 -10.32 7.78
C ASP A 23 -33.54 -10.37 7.74
N PHE A 24 -34.23 -10.33 8.89
CA PHE A 24 -35.69 -10.22 8.94
C PHE A 24 -36.21 -8.90 8.39
N VAL A 25 -35.51 -7.79 8.62
CA VAL A 25 -35.88 -6.50 8.04
C VAL A 25 -35.60 -6.49 6.53
N LYS A 26 -34.50 -7.09 6.07
CA LYS A 26 -34.16 -7.21 4.64
C LYS A 26 -35.16 -8.07 3.86
N SER A 27 -35.65 -9.14 4.45
CA SER A 27 -36.67 -9.99 3.82
C SER A 27 -38.05 -9.33 3.74
N GLY A 28 -38.27 -8.22 4.46
CA GLY A 28 -39.54 -7.55 4.58
C GLY A 28 -40.56 -8.31 5.47
N ASP A 29 -40.12 -9.32 6.19
CA ASP A 29 -40.99 -10.12 7.05
C ASP A 29 -41.38 -9.39 8.32
N ILE A 30 -40.47 -8.59 8.91
CA ILE A 30 -40.63 -7.83 10.12
C ILE A 30 -39.99 -6.45 9.95
N SER A 31 -40.72 -5.38 10.35
CA SER A 31 -40.12 -4.03 10.34
C SER A 31 -39.43 -3.69 11.67
N VAL A 32 -38.58 -2.68 11.65
CA VAL A 32 -37.92 -2.17 12.86
C VAL A 32 -38.95 -1.65 13.85
N GLU A 33 -40.00 -0.97 13.36
CA GLU A 33 -41.10 -0.46 14.17
C GLU A 33 -41.83 -1.58 14.88
N GLU A 34 -42.16 -2.66 14.18
CA GLU A 34 -42.79 -3.85 14.80
C GLU A 34 -41.91 -4.48 15.87
N MET A 35 -40.59 -4.48 15.67
CA MET A 35 -39.64 -4.98 16.69
C MET A 35 -39.63 -4.07 17.92
N ILE A 36 -39.66 -2.74 17.74
CA ILE A 36 -39.72 -1.78 18.85
C ILE A 36 -41.02 -1.90 19.63
N GLU A 37 -42.16 -2.03 18.95
CA GLU A 37 -43.46 -2.24 19.58
C GLU A 37 -43.52 -3.50 20.42
N ASN A 38 -42.72 -4.51 20.09
CA ASN A 38 -42.57 -5.76 20.82
C ASN A 38 -41.36 -5.78 21.78
N GLY A 39 -40.82 -4.60 22.12
CA GLY A 39 -39.86 -4.42 23.19
C GLY A 39 -38.39 -4.54 22.80
N LEU A 40 -38.06 -4.42 21.51
CA LEU A 40 -36.65 -4.35 21.06
C LEU A 40 -35.94 -3.19 21.76
N ASN A 41 -34.75 -3.46 22.28
CA ASN A 41 -33.93 -2.45 22.93
C ASN A 41 -33.61 -1.28 21.94
N PRO A 42 -33.87 -0.02 22.35
CA PRO A 42 -33.62 1.15 21.50
C PRO A 42 -32.19 1.22 20.92
N ALA A 43 -31.19 0.80 21.70
CA ALA A 43 -29.79 0.75 21.23
C ALA A 43 -29.60 -0.25 20.08
N THR A 44 -30.29 -1.40 20.13
CA THR A 44 -30.28 -2.40 19.05
C THR A 44 -31.04 -1.90 17.82
N ALA A 45 -32.16 -1.21 18.00
CA ALA A 45 -32.88 -0.58 16.90
C ALA A 45 -32.02 0.44 16.16
N THR A 46 -31.31 1.31 16.90
CA THR A 46 -30.34 2.25 16.31
C THR A 46 -29.23 1.54 15.54
N GLN A 47 -28.72 0.42 16.03
CA GLN A 47 -27.71 -0.37 15.31
C GLN A 47 -28.23 -0.95 13.99
N ILE A 48 -29.49 -1.41 13.97
CA ILE A 48 -30.14 -1.88 12.72
C ILE A 48 -30.28 -0.72 11.73
N GLU A 49 -30.80 0.42 12.17
CA GLU A 49 -30.94 1.61 11.33
C GLU A 49 -29.60 2.12 10.80
N ASP A 50 -28.56 2.14 11.64
CA ASP A 50 -27.19 2.53 11.23
C ASP A 50 -26.62 1.54 10.22
N HIS A 51 -26.91 0.25 10.36
CA HIS A 51 -26.53 -0.75 9.36
C HIS A 51 -27.13 -0.41 7.99
N PHE A 52 -28.43 -0.13 7.92
CA PHE A 52 -29.10 0.23 6.66
C PHE A 52 -28.65 1.58 6.10
N LYS A 53 -28.41 2.57 6.96
CA LYS A 53 -27.83 3.86 6.52
C LYS A 53 -26.45 3.68 5.88
N LYS A 54 -25.59 2.91 6.52
CA LYS A 54 -24.25 2.59 5.99
C LYS A 54 -24.33 1.80 4.68
N GLU A 55 -25.21 0.81 4.60
CA GLU A 55 -25.41 0.04 3.38
C GLU A 55 -25.94 0.90 2.22
N LYS A 56 -26.93 1.77 2.49
CA LYS A 56 -27.44 2.74 1.50
C LYS A 56 -26.37 3.73 1.03
N GLN A 57 -25.60 4.28 1.96
CA GLN A 57 -24.49 5.19 1.65
C GLN A 57 -23.42 4.50 0.80
N ARG A 58 -23.13 3.22 1.11
CA ARG A 58 -22.20 2.39 0.34
C ARG A 58 -22.69 2.14 -1.09
N LEU A 59 -23.97 1.82 -1.27
CA LEU A 59 -24.57 1.63 -2.61
C LEU A 59 -24.51 2.91 -3.44
N LEU A 60 -24.86 4.07 -2.85
CA LEU A 60 -24.75 5.37 -3.50
C LEU A 60 -23.28 5.68 -3.88
N THR A 61 -22.33 5.35 -3.02
CA THR A 61 -20.90 5.52 -3.30
C THR A 61 -20.44 4.62 -4.45
N GLU A 62 -20.91 3.37 -4.50
CA GLU A 62 -20.61 2.45 -5.60
C GLU A 62 -21.15 2.95 -6.94
N GLU A 63 -22.38 3.44 -6.98
CA GLU A 63 -22.99 4.01 -8.21
C GLU A 63 -22.25 5.26 -8.69
N ASP A 64 -21.90 6.16 -7.77
CA ASP A 64 -21.11 7.36 -8.09
C ASP A 64 -19.73 6.97 -8.64
N MET A 65 -19.04 6.01 -8.01
CA MET A 65 -17.75 5.49 -8.48
C MET A 65 -17.83 4.83 -9.84
N ILE A 66 -18.86 4.01 -10.10
CA ILE A 66 -19.10 3.40 -11.42
C ILE A 66 -19.29 4.48 -12.48
N SER A 67 -20.08 5.53 -12.17
CA SER A 67 -20.28 6.66 -13.08
C SER A 67 -18.98 7.40 -13.37
N ARG A 68 -18.16 7.66 -12.34
CA ARG A 68 -16.85 8.31 -12.50
C ARG A 68 -15.92 7.49 -13.37
N ILE A 69 -15.81 6.17 -13.13
CA ILE A 69 -14.95 5.28 -13.91
C ILE A 69 -15.37 5.25 -15.38
N ARG A 70 -16.68 5.19 -15.68
CA ARG A 70 -17.18 5.22 -17.05
C ARG A 70 -16.81 6.50 -17.80
N ASN A 71 -16.71 7.61 -17.08
CA ASN A 71 -16.39 8.92 -17.65
C ASN A 71 -14.89 9.22 -17.67
N TYR A 72 -14.06 8.41 -17.00
CA TYR A 72 -12.62 8.60 -16.94
C TYR A 72 -11.94 8.09 -18.21
N GLN A 73 -11.24 8.98 -18.91
CA GLN A 73 -10.40 8.61 -20.04
C GLN A 73 -8.98 8.33 -19.57
N LYS A 74 -8.67 7.05 -19.44
CA LYS A 74 -7.34 6.61 -19.00
C LYS A 74 -6.28 7.03 -20.01
N GLN A 75 -5.26 7.73 -19.52
CA GLN A 75 -4.10 8.09 -20.31
C GLN A 75 -3.08 6.94 -20.33
N PRO A 76 -2.31 6.75 -21.42
CA PRO A 76 -1.24 5.77 -21.43
C PRO A 76 -0.21 6.08 -20.34
N THR A 77 0.19 5.08 -19.58
CA THR A 77 1.17 5.24 -18.52
C THR A 77 2.57 5.45 -19.13
N PRO A 78 3.26 6.56 -18.83
CA PRO A 78 4.60 6.80 -19.31
C PRO A 78 5.61 5.93 -18.55
N PHE A 79 6.11 4.88 -19.17
CA PHE A 79 7.21 4.09 -18.62
C PHE A 79 8.50 4.37 -19.35
N LEU A 80 9.59 4.54 -18.60
CA LEU A 80 10.91 4.75 -19.11
C LEU A 80 11.79 3.53 -18.86
N ASN A 81 12.73 3.28 -19.76
CA ASN A 81 13.79 2.34 -19.50
C ASN A 81 14.85 2.98 -18.61
N TRP A 82 15.67 2.17 -17.96
CA TRP A 82 16.75 2.66 -17.10
C TRP A 82 17.70 3.64 -17.78
N SER A 83 17.99 3.42 -19.08
CA SER A 83 18.86 4.27 -19.89
C SER A 83 18.30 5.67 -20.14
N ASP A 84 16.99 5.81 -20.06
CA ASP A 84 16.29 7.05 -20.42
C ASP A 84 15.99 7.91 -19.19
N LEU A 85 16.23 7.36 -18.00
CA LEU A 85 16.00 8.05 -16.75
C LEU A 85 17.13 9.00 -16.40
N PRO A 86 16.84 10.22 -15.91
CA PRO A 86 17.86 11.10 -15.38
C PRO A 86 18.52 10.47 -14.13
N PRO A 87 19.76 10.82 -13.80
CA PRO A 87 20.41 10.37 -12.57
C PRO A 87 19.58 10.73 -11.34
N LEU A 88 19.55 9.86 -10.33
CA LEU A 88 18.93 10.18 -9.06
C LEU A 88 19.58 11.41 -8.43
N LYS A 89 18.76 12.30 -7.88
CA LYS A 89 19.27 13.47 -7.17
C LYS A 89 20.04 13.04 -5.93
N SER A 90 21.26 13.54 -5.79
CA SER A 90 22.07 13.33 -4.60
C SER A 90 21.56 14.14 -3.41
N GLY A 91 21.80 13.65 -2.18
CA GLY A 91 21.32 14.27 -0.95
C GLY A 91 19.84 14.07 -0.69
N PHE A 92 19.20 13.16 -1.40
CA PHE A 92 17.84 12.69 -1.21
C PHE A 92 17.83 11.34 -0.46
N THR A 93 16.68 10.92 0.03
CA THR A 93 16.46 9.54 0.47
C THR A 93 15.77 8.78 -0.64
N ASP A 94 16.36 7.67 -1.08
CA ASP A 94 15.80 6.84 -2.13
C ASP A 94 14.85 5.78 -1.52
N LEU A 95 13.63 5.70 -2.03
CA LEU A 95 12.62 4.73 -1.64
C LEU A 95 12.41 3.73 -2.77
N TYR A 96 12.73 2.47 -2.54
CA TYR A 96 12.57 1.40 -3.53
C TYR A 96 11.41 0.48 -3.17
N PHE A 97 10.47 0.31 -4.10
CA PHE A 97 9.35 -0.61 -3.98
C PHE A 97 9.62 -1.88 -4.79
N LEU A 98 9.93 -2.95 -4.09
CA LEU A 98 10.51 -4.17 -4.62
C LEU A 98 9.54 -5.35 -4.42
N GLY A 99 9.10 -5.99 -5.50
CA GLY A 99 8.15 -7.11 -5.42
C GLY A 99 7.76 -7.65 -6.79
N GLN A 100 7.09 -8.77 -6.81
CA GLN A 100 6.66 -9.46 -8.04
C GLN A 100 5.64 -8.64 -8.86
N PRO A 101 5.41 -9.00 -10.14
CA PRO A 101 4.28 -8.48 -10.91
C PRO A 101 2.97 -8.72 -10.14
N GLY A 102 2.08 -7.72 -10.15
CA GLY A 102 0.77 -7.81 -9.49
C GLY A 102 0.79 -7.77 -7.95
N SER A 103 1.95 -7.58 -7.32
CA SER A 103 2.04 -7.49 -5.84
C SER A 103 1.46 -6.21 -5.24
N GLY A 104 1.02 -5.25 -6.05
CA GLY A 104 0.39 -4.02 -5.60
C GLY A 104 1.33 -2.82 -5.41
N LYS A 105 2.55 -2.83 -5.96
CA LYS A 105 3.52 -1.71 -5.86
C LYS A 105 2.93 -0.38 -6.32
N SER A 106 2.41 -0.33 -7.55
CA SER A 106 1.82 0.89 -8.11
C SER A 106 0.59 1.35 -7.31
N CYS A 107 -0.20 0.41 -6.79
CA CYS A 107 -1.33 0.73 -5.89
C CYS A 107 -0.86 1.34 -4.55
N ILE A 108 0.24 0.84 -3.98
CA ILE A 108 0.87 1.43 -2.79
C ILE A 108 1.30 2.87 -3.10
N LEU A 109 2.02 3.08 -4.20
CA LEU A 109 2.48 4.42 -4.60
C LEU A 109 1.31 5.37 -4.84
N ALA A 110 0.29 4.93 -5.57
CA ALA A 110 -0.92 5.72 -5.82
C ALA A 110 -1.58 6.16 -4.51
N SER A 111 -1.76 5.24 -3.56
CA SER A 111 -2.38 5.54 -2.26
C SER A 111 -1.50 6.46 -1.39
N ILE A 112 -0.16 6.30 -1.41
CA ILE A 112 0.76 7.19 -0.72
C ILE A 112 0.69 8.60 -1.31
N PHE A 113 0.80 8.75 -2.62
CA PHE A 113 0.75 10.06 -3.28
C PHE A 113 -0.61 10.73 -3.10
N TYR A 114 -1.70 9.98 -3.21
CA TYR A 114 -3.03 10.50 -2.93
C TYR A 114 -3.14 11.01 -1.49
N HIS A 115 -2.69 10.23 -0.50
CA HIS A 115 -2.69 10.65 0.90
C HIS A 115 -1.83 11.90 1.13
N LEU A 116 -0.60 11.94 0.60
CA LEU A 116 0.29 13.09 0.72
C LEU A 116 -0.29 14.36 0.08
N ASN A 117 -0.97 14.21 -1.07
CA ASN A 117 -1.63 15.32 -1.74
C ASN A 117 -2.82 15.85 -0.93
N GLN A 118 -3.65 14.97 -0.36
CA GLN A 118 -4.76 15.35 0.50
C GLN A 118 -4.30 16.12 1.75
N GLN A 119 -3.10 15.84 2.24
CA GLN A 119 -2.50 16.53 3.39
C GLN A 119 -1.70 17.80 2.98
N GLY A 120 -1.64 18.13 1.69
CA GLY A 120 -0.87 19.28 1.21
C GLY A 120 0.64 19.18 1.47
N MET A 121 1.17 17.96 1.59
CA MET A 121 2.57 17.74 1.99
C MET A 121 3.55 17.73 0.81
N ILE A 122 3.08 17.66 -0.43
CA ILE A 122 3.93 17.52 -1.61
C ILE A 122 4.47 18.87 -2.07
N ILE A 123 5.78 18.96 -2.23
CA ILE A 123 6.46 20.01 -2.98
C ILE A 123 7.08 19.36 -4.21
N ASP A 124 6.67 19.81 -5.38
CA ASP A 124 7.13 19.27 -6.66
C ASP A 124 8.62 19.50 -6.88
N ASP A 125 9.26 18.53 -7.49
CA ASP A 125 10.61 18.64 -8.00
C ASP A 125 10.61 18.32 -9.50
N VAL A 126 10.99 19.29 -10.31
CA VAL A 126 10.93 19.21 -11.77
C VAL A 126 12.13 18.48 -12.38
N HIS A 127 13.01 17.91 -11.59
CA HIS A 127 14.19 17.20 -12.07
C HIS A 127 13.84 16.04 -13.02
N ASN A 128 12.73 15.38 -12.80
CA ASN A 128 12.16 14.37 -13.71
C ASN A 128 10.69 14.67 -13.99
N LEU A 129 10.41 15.39 -15.07
CA LEU A 129 9.06 15.76 -15.46
C LEU A 129 8.18 14.52 -15.73
N GLN A 130 8.74 13.47 -16.35
CA GLN A 130 7.99 12.23 -16.63
C GLN A 130 7.56 11.55 -15.34
N GLY A 131 8.42 11.54 -14.32
CA GLY A 131 8.06 11.04 -13.00
C GLY A 131 6.93 11.85 -12.33
N THR A 132 6.94 13.17 -12.50
CA THR A 132 5.87 14.04 -12.02
C THR A 132 4.53 13.76 -12.73
N ILE A 133 4.57 13.60 -14.06
CA ILE A 133 3.38 13.22 -14.85
C ILE A 133 2.83 11.88 -14.40
N TYR A 134 3.71 10.89 -14.25
CA TYR A 134 3.32 9.56 -13.77
C TYR A 134 2.68 9.60 -12.38
N ARG A 135 3.26 10.33 -11.43
CA ARG A 135 2.69 10.52 -10.09
C ARG A 135 1.28 11.13 -10.17
N ASN A 136 1.11 12.19 -10.97
CA ASN A 136 -0.19 12.85 -11.11
C ASN A 136 -1.22 11.89 -11.69
N GLN A 137 -0.85 11.09 -12.69
CA GLN A 137 -1.71 10.06 -13.25
C GLN A 137 -2.13 9.03 -12.18
N LEU A 138 -1.18 8.53 -11.37
CA LEU A 138 -1.49 7.61 -10.27
C LEU A 138 -2.49 8.21 -9.27
N MET A 139 -2.31 9.49 -8.91
CA MET A 139 -3.22 10.17 -7.99
C MET A 139 -4.61 10.37 -8.61
N ASP A 140 -4.67 10.75 -9.87
CA ASP A 140 -5.94 10.95 -10.57
C ASP A 140 -6.69 9.62 -10.70
N GLU A 141 -6.08 8.56 -11.21
CA GLU A 141 -6.69 7.22 -11.30
C GLU A 141 -7.21 6.78 -9.93
N PHE A 142 -6.40 6.90 -8.90
CA PHE A 142 -6.77 6.51 -7.54
C PHE A 142 -7.95 7.33 -6.98
N SER A 143 -8.00 8.63 -7.27
CA SER A 143 -9.09 9.51 -6.87
C SER A 143 -10.43 9.15 -7.52
N TYR A 144 -10.39 8.58 -8.73
CA TYR A 144 -11.55 8.05 -9.45
C TYR A 144 -11.90 6.62 -9.06
N GLY A 145 -11.15 5.99 -8.16
CA GLY A 145 -11.33 4.61 -7.77
C GLY A 145 -10.82 3.61 -8.80
N ILE A 146 -9.93 4.03 -9.68
CA ILE A 146 -9.33 3.17 -10.71
C ILE A 146 -7.97 2.71 -10.20
N LEU A 147 -7.72 1.40 -10.27
CA LEU A 147 -6.42 0.87 -9.93
C LEU A 147 -5.42 1.09 -11.06
N PRO A 148 -4.16 1.44 -10.73
CA PRO A 148 -3.10 1.55 -11.72
C PRO A 148 -2.90 0.25 -12.49
N ASP A 149 -2.52 0.37 -13.77
CA ASP A 149 -2.10 -0.79 -14.56
C ASP A 149 -0.81 -1.40 -14.02
N SER A 150 -0.54 -2.65 -14.41
CA SER A 150 0.76 -3.26 -14.13
C SER A 150 1.87 -2.48 -14.83
N THR A 151 2.97 -2.23 -14.12
CA THR A 151 4.18 -1.61 -14.68
C THR A 151 4.67 -2.45 -15.86
N ALA A 152 5.00 -1.81 -16.99
CA ALA A 152 5.53 -2.50 -18.17
C ALA A 152 6.79 -3.33 -17.84
N ALA A 153 7.01 -4.42 -18.57
CA ALA A 153 8.00 -5.46 -18.26
C ALA A 153 9.43 -4.96 -17.99
N GLU A 154 9.83 -3.85 -18.56
CA GLU A 154 11.15 -3.23 -18.38
C GLU A 154 11.04 -1.81 -17.80
N GLY A 155 9.82 -1.42 -17.41
CA GLY A 155 9.55 -0.07 -16.97
C GLY A 155 10.12 0.22 -15.59
N VAL A 156 10.68 1.42 -15.48
CA VAL A 156 11.09 2.03 -14.22
C VAL A 156 10.54 3.43 -14.18
N ASN A 157 10.02 3.81 -13.02
CA ASN A 157 9.61 5.18 -12.76
C ASN A 157 10.45 5.75 -11.63
N TYR A 158 10.95 6.95 -11.84
CA TYR A 158 11.67 7.73 -10.86
C TYR A 158 10.92 9.04 -10.61
N ILE A 159 10.50 9.26 -9.37
CA ILE A 159 9.68 10.39 -8.98
C ILE A 159 10.41 11.16 -7.87
N PRO A 160 11.11 12.26 -8.19
CA PRO A 160 11.69 13.15 -7.19
C PRO A 160 10.60 14.06 -6.62
N LEU A 161 10.58 14.23 -5.31
CA LEU A 161 9.73 15.20 -4.64
C LEU A 161 10.31 15.60 -3.27
N GLN A 162 9.76 16.62 -2.67
CA GLN A 162 10.07 16.98 -1.30
C GLN A 162 8.78 16.93 -0.47
N LEU A 163 8.84 16.36 0.73
CA LEU A 163 7.73 16.45 1.66
C LEU A 163 7.97 17.61 2.63
N GLN A 164 6.93 18.37 2.86
CA GLN A 164 6.85 19.35 3.94
C GLN A 164 5.77 18.89 4.92
N ASN A 165 6.11 18.90 6.21
CA ASN A 165 5.15 18.60 7.26
C ASN A 165 4.91 19.86 8.07
N ASP A 166 3.64 20.17 8.34
CA ASP A 166 3.24 21.30 9.20
C ASP A 166 3.26 20.94 10.69
N ASP A 167 3.61 19.71 11.06
CA ASP A 167 3.82 19.33 12.44
C ASP A 167 4.83 20.28 13.09
N PRO A 168 4.53 20.91 14.26
CA PRO A 168 5.43 21.82 14.95
C PRO A 168 6.83 21.27 15.18
N GLN A 169 6.99 19.94 15.35
CA GLN A 169 8.28 19.27 15.49
C GLN A 169 9.12 19.34 14.22
N PHE A 170 8.48 19.42 13.05
CA PHE A 170 9.13 19.40 11.74
C PHE A 170 8.94 20.70 10.95
N LYS A 171 8.35 21.73 11.57
CA LYS A 171 8.06 23.01 10.89
C LYS A 171 9.29 23.58 10.20
N GLY A 172 9.16 23.83 8.90
CA GLY A 172 10.23 24.37 8.07
C GLY A 172 11.30 23.33 7.66
N ARG A 173 11.12 22.07 8.00
CA ARG A 173 11.98 20.96 7.52
C ARG A 173 11.37 20.34 6.28
N LYS A 174 12.23 19.97 5.34
CA LYS A 174 11.85 19.30 4.11
C LYS A 174 12.54 17.94 4.06
N HIS A 175 11.80 16.96 3.56
CA HIS A 175 12.30 15.60 3.33
C HIS A 175 12.46 15.39 1.81
N PRO A 176 13.68 15.54 1.25
CA PRO A 176 13.93 15.29 -0.15
C PRO A 176 13.93 13.77 -0.42
N LEU A 177 13.06 13.33 -1.32
CA LEU A 177 12.79 11.91 -1.58
C LEU A 177 12.86 11.59 -3.07
N ASN A 178 13.43 10.44 -3.39
CA ASN A 178 13.39 9.82 -4.69
C ASN A 178 12.55 8.54 -4.59
N PHE A 179 11.31 8.54 -5.09
CA PHE A 179 10.54 7.32 -5.23
C PHE A 179 10.97 6.57 -6.48
N VAL A 180 11.36 5.32 -6.35
CA VAL A 180 11.79 4.47 -7.46
C VAL A 180 10.91 3.24 -7.51
N GLU A 181 10.08 3.15 -8.54
CA GLU A 181 9.27 1.98 -8.83
C GLU A 181 9.93 1.16 -9.95
N MET A 182 10.11 -0.11 -9.69
CA MET A 182 10.66 -1.06 -10.64
C MET A 182 9.61 -2.09 -11.05
N SER A 183 9.63 -2.47 -12.33
CA SER A 183 8.78 -3.56 -12.81
C SER A 183 9.05 -4.85 -12.03
N GLY A 184 8.00 -5.62 -11.76
CA GLY A 184 8.14 -6.92 -11.08
C GLY A 184 8.90 -7.94 -11.90
N GLU A 185 8.92 -7.83 -13.24
CA GLU A 185 9.61 -8.73 -14.15
C GLU A 185 11.13 -8.56 -14.11
N LEU A 186 11.63 -7.38 -13.72
CA LEU A 186 13.05 -7.19 -13.43
C LEU A 186 13.51 -8.11 -12.30
N PHE A 187 12.64 -8.39 -11.32
CA PHE A 187 12.94 -9.34 -10.24
C PHE A 187 12.97 -10.77 -10.73
N ASP A 188 12.06 -11.15 -11.63
CA ASP A 188 12.04 -12.48 -12.22
C ASP A 188 13.29 -12.74 -13.07
N ARG A 189 13.76 -11.73 -13.79
CA ARG A 189 15.01 -11.81 -14.56
C ARG A 189 16.22 -11.86 -13.65
N ALA A 190 16.30 -11.00 -12.65
CA ALA A 190 17.39 -10.99 -11.68
C ALA A 190 17.51 -12.33 -10.95
N TYR A 191 16.38 -12.97 -10.64
CA TYR A 191 16.36 -14.31 -10.07
C TYR A 191 16.88 -15.40 -11.03
N LYS A 192 16.53 -15.33 -12.33
CA LYS A 192 16.89 -16.36 -13.32
C LYS A 192 18.29 -16.26 -13.89
N GLY A 193 18.82 -15.06 -14.02
CA GLY A 193 20.07 -14.83 -14.75
C GLY A 193 20.99 -13.75 -14.17
N GLY A 194 20.67 -13.24 -13.00
CA GLY A 194 21.37 -12.08 -12.44
C GLY A 194 21.07 -10.79 -13.21
N ILE A 195 21.72 -9.70 -12.81
CA ILE A 195 21.66 -8.45 -13.55
C ILE A 195 22.81 -8.49 -14.58
N ASN A 196 22.47 -8.61 -15.85
CA ASN A 196 23.41 -8.63 -16.97
C ASN A 196 23.82 -7.19 -17.43
N ASP A 197 24.68 -7.09 -18.45
CA ASP A 197 25.23 -5.80 -18.92
C ASP A 197 24.19 -4.75 -19.35
N ASN A 198 22.98 -5.17 -19.76
CA ASN A 198 21.87 -4.27 -20.05
C ASN A 198 21.31 -3.56 -18.81
N SER A 199 21.78 -3.93 -17.63
CA SER A 199 21.35 -3.42 -16.34
C SER A 199 22.38 -2.50 -15.65
N ILE A 200 23.41 -2.02 -16.38
CA ILE A 200 24.39 -1.07 -15.84
C ILE A 200 23.68 0.17 -15.29
N ALA A 201 22.67 0.68 -16.00
CA ALA A 201 21.86 1.79 -15.54
C ALA A 201 21.12 1.44 -14.23
N ALA A 202 20.48 0.26 -14.15
CA ALA A 202 19.84 -0.22 -12.93
C ALA A 202 20.83 -0.30 -11.76
N ARG A 203 22.04 -0.80 -12.02
CA ARG A 203 23.11 -0.85 -11.03
C ARG A 203 23.47 0.54 -10.50
N ASN A 204 23.59 1.53 -11.38
CA ASN A 204 23.91 2.91 -10.98
C ASN A 204 22.80 3.52 -10.11
N TYR A 205 21.55 3.20 -10.40
CA TYR A 205 20.42 3.61 -9.55
C TYR A 205 20.49 2.98 -8.16
N LEU A 206 20.86 1.71 -8.06
CA LEU A 206 20.93 0.98 -6.80
C LEU A 206 22.20 1.31 -5.99
N ASN A 207 23.32 1.53 -6.67
CA ASN A 207 24.65 1.72 -6.08
C ASN A 207 25.07 3.20 -5.99
N ASN A 208 24.16 4.08 -5.59
CA ASN A 208 24.48 5.47 -5.25
C ASN A 208 24.65 5.64 -3.73
N THR A 209 25.17 6.78 -3.30
CA THR A 209 25.46 7.07 -1.89
C THR A 209 24.28 7.67 -1.10
N ASN A 210 23.13 7.85 -1.74
CA ASN A 210 21.93 8.30 -1.04
C ASN A 210 21.51 7.29 0.05
N ARG A 211 20.91 7.77 1.11
CA ARG A 211 20.24 6.92 2.10
C ARG A 211 19.06 6.19 1.43
N LYS A 212 18.76 4.99 1.89
CA LYS A 212 17.74 4.15 1.25
C LYS A 212 16.75 3.55 2.24
N LEU A 213 15.50 3.52 1.82
CA LEU A 213 14.43 2.76 2.45
C LEU A 213 13.92 1.73 1.44
N LEU A 214 13.98 0.46 1.79
CA LEU A 214 13.62 -0.66 0.91
C LEU A 214 12.28 -1.26 1.37
N TYR A 215 11.28 -1.22 0.50
CA TYR A 215 9.97 -1.80 0.73
C TYR A 215 9.86 -3.11 -0.05
N LEU A 216 9.94 -4.24 0.65
CA LEU A 216 9.80 -5.59 0.11
C LEU A 216 8.32 -5.96 0.13
N ILE A 217 7.71 -6.05 -1.03
CA ILE A 217 6.26 -6.23 -1.17
C ILE A 217 5.92 -7.71 -1.32
N LEU A 218 5.16 -8.23 -0.36
CA LEU A 218 4.62 -9.59 -0.35
C LEU A 218 3.10 -9.55 -0.64
N ASP A 219 2.66 -10.27 -1.63
CA ASP A 219 1.25 -10.42 -1.96
C ASP A 219 0.64 -11.58 -1.17
N TYR A 220 -0.24 -11.28 -0.21
CA TYR A 220 -0.93 -12.28 0.60
C TYR A 220 -1.79 -13.21 -0.26
N HIS A 221 -2.58 -12.67 -1.17
CA HIS A 221 -3.47 -13.45 -2.01
C HIS A 221 -2.72 -14.41 -2.95
N GLN A 222 -1.61 -13.95 -3.55
CA GLN A 222 -0.78 -14.78 -4.41
C GLN A 222 -0.12 -15.91 -3.62
N HIS A 223 0.28 -15.66 -2.36
CA HIS A 223 0.81 -16.69 -1.48
C HIS A 223 -0.24 -17.75 -1.20
N GLU A 224 -1.44 -17.38 -0.80
CA GLU A 224 -2.54 -18.32 -0.51
C GLU A 224 -2.93 -19.15 -1.75
N LYS A 225 -2.97 -18.54 -2.92
CA LYS A 225 -3.17 -19.28 -4.19
C LYS A 225 -2.04 -20.27 -4.49
N SER A 226 -0.79 -19.88 -4.25
CA SER A 226 0.36 -20.75 -4.55
C SER A 226 0.47 -21.96 -3.62
N ARG A 227 -0.14 -21.92 -2.44
CA ARG A 227 -0.23 -23.09 -1.53
C ARG A 227 -1.09 -24.21 -2.11
N THR A 228 -2.05 -23.87 -2.95
CA THR A 228 -2.97 -24.85 -3.58
C THR A 228 -2.46 -25.40 -4.92
N VAL A 229 -1.46 -24.74 -5.51
CA VAL A 229 -0.89 -25.14 -6.81
C VAL A 229 0.63 -25.21 -6.67
N ALA A 230 1.20 -26.40 -6.76
CA ALA A 230 2.65 -26.66 -6.65
C ALA A 230 3.45 -26.09 -7.84
N MET A 231 3.17 -24.85 -8.26
CA MET A 231 3.80 -24.24 -9.43
C MET A 231 4.47 -22.91 -9.10
N GLY A 232 5.76 -22.85 -9.33
CA GLY A 232 6.53 -21.62 -9.43
C GLY A 232 7.48 -21.34 -8.27
N THR A 233 8.48 -20.53 -8.55
CA THR A 233 9.41 -20.03 -7.55
C THR A 233 8.69 -19.13 -6.55
N SER A 234 8.79 -19.45 -5.28
CA SER A 234 8.09 -18.71 -4.23
C SER A 234 8.48 -17.23 -4.20
N GLN A 235 7.59 -16.36 -3.79
CA GLN A 235 7.89 -14.93 -3.54
C GLN A 235 9.13 -14.78 -2.65
N SER A 236 9.27 -15.66 -1.65
CA SER A 236 10.41 -15.69 -0.74
C SER A 236 11.74 -15.82 -1.49
N ASN A 237 11.87 -16.79 -2.38
CA ASN A 237 13.12 -17.04 -3.10
C ASN A 237 13.51 -15.86 -4.00
N LYS A 238 12.54 -15.25 -4.66
CA LYS A 238 12.77 -14.10 -5.53
C LYS A 238 13.26 -12.87 -4.72
N LEU A 239 12.62 -12.59 -3.59
CA LEU A 239 13.03 -11.49 -2.73
C LEU A 239 14.39 -11.74 -2.08
N GLN A 240 14.72 -12.98 -1.71
CA GLN A 240 16.04 -13.34 -1.22
C GLN A 240 17.14 -13.12 -2.28
N ALA A 241 16.86 -13.48 -3.54
CA ALA A 241 17.79 -13.22 -4.63
C ALA A 241 18.01 -11.71 -4.85
N VAL A 242 16.95 -10.92 -4.78
CA VAL A 242 17.04 -9.46 -4.86
C VAL A 242 17.89 -8.90 -3.71
N LEU A 243 17.68 -9.35 -2.47
CA LEU A 243 18.50 -8.91 -1.34
C LEU A 243 19.98 -9.27 -1.52
N ALA A 244 20.27 -10.45 -2.07
CA ALA A 244 21.65 -10.85 -2.38
C ALA A 244 22.29 -9.94 -3.44
N LEU A 245 21.54 -9.53 -4.45
CA LEU A 245 22.00 -8.57 -5.45
C LEU A 245 22.24 -7.18 -4.86
N LEU A 246 21.32 -6.69 -4.02
CA LEU A 246 21.50 -5.41 -3.32
C LEU A 246 22.71 -5.42 -2.39
N ASP A 247 22.97 -6.55 -1.75
CA ASP A 247 24.19 -6.76 -0.94
C ASP A 247 25.45 -6.74 -1.80
N GLN A 248 25.45 -7.49 -2.92
CA GLN A 248 26.56 -7.55 -3.87
C GLN A 248 26.91 -6.18 -4.47
N TYR A 249 25.89 -5.35 -4.73
CA TYR A 249 26.08 -4.00 -5.28
C TYR A 249 26.42 -2.95 -4.23
N GLY A 250 26.50 -3.31 -2.96
CA GLY A 250 26.80 -2.39 -1.87
C GLY A 250 25.64 -1.44 -1.52
N THR A 251 24.43 -1.68 -2.05
CA THR A 251 23.22 -0.89 -1.77
C THR A 251 22.91 -0.87 -0.28
N LEU A 252 23.08 -2.02 0.40
CA LEU A 252 22.69 -2.18 1.80
C LEU A 252 23.57 -1.38 2.76
N GLN A 253 24.79 -0.98 2.38
CA GLN A 253 25.63 -0.11 3.20
C GLN A 253 25.05 1.31 3.40
N TYR A 254 24.10 1.73 2.53
CA TYR A 254 23.40 3.02 2.62
C TYR A 254 21.93 2.87 2.99
N THR A 255 21.49 1.66 3.36
CA THR A 255 20.12 1.36 3.73
C THR A 255 19.89 1.64 5.21
N ASP A 256 18.82 2.37 5.55
CA ASP A 256 18.41 2.69 6.92
C ASP A 256 17.17 1.91 7.37
N GLY A 257 16.40 1.36 6.43
CA GLY A 257 15.22 0.55 6.73
C GLY A 257 14.92 -0.48 5.64
N ILE A 258 14.54 -1.69 6.06
CA ILE A 258 13.92 -2.71 5.25
C ILE A 258 12.53 -2.96 5.81
N TYR A 259 11.52 -2.72 4.98
CA TYR A 259 10.11 -2.85 5.33
C TYR A 259 9.50 -4.00 4.54
N ILE A 260 9.03 -5.02 5.23
CA ILE A 260 8.28 -6.12 4.62
C ILE A 260 6.80 -5.76 4.67
N VAL A 261 6.23 -5.46 3.52
CA VAL A 261 4.85 -5.01 3.37
C VAL A 261 3.99 -6.15 2.85
N VAL A 262 3.06 -6.63 3.67
CA VAL A 262 2.10 -7.67 3.27
C VAL A 262 0.87 -6.99 2.70
N THR A 263 0.74 -7.00 1.38
CA THR A 263 -0.38 -6.37 0.67
C THR A 263 -1.64 -7.22 0.68
N LYS A 264 -2.78 -6.59 0.35
CA LYS A 264 -4.10 -7.22 0.36
C LYS A 264 -4.48 -7.75 1.75
N SER A 265 -4.12 -6.97 2.78
CA SER A 265 -4.42 -7.34 4.17
C SER A 265 -5.91 -7.26 4.53
N ASP A 266 -6.73 -6.68 3.65
CA ASP A 266 -8.19 -6.78 3.67
C ASP A 266 -8.70 -8.23 3.53
N LEU A 267 -7.88 -9.12 2.97
CA LEU A 267 -8.17 -10.56 2.85
C LEU A 267 -7.74 -11.39 4.07
N PHE A 268 -7.19 -10.78 5.10
CA PHE A 268 -6.87 -11.47 6.34
C PHE A 268 -8.14 -11.99 7.02
N PRO A 269 -8.05 -13.06 7.86
CA PRO A 269 -9.20 -13.56 8.59
C PRO A 269 -9.88 -12.45 9.41
N TYR A 270 -11.21 -12.50 9.46
CA TYR A 270 -12.00 -11.52 10.20
C TYR A 270 -11.65 -11.51 11.70
N GLY A 271 -11.57 -10.32 12.30
CA GLY A 271 -11.37 -10.14 13.74
C GLY A 271 -9.92 -10.29 14.23
N VAL A 272 -8.96 -10.52 13.35
CA VAL A 272 -7.55 -10.60 13.75
C VAL A 272 -6.91 -9.20 13.90
N ASN A 273 -5.93 -9.09 14.81
CA ASN A 273 -5.06 -7.93 14.82
C ASN A 273 -4.16 -7.98 13.59
N GLN A 274 -4.40 -7.08 12.64
CA GLN A 274 -3.73 -7.10 11.33
C GLN A 274 -2.20 -7.02 11.42
N LYS A 275 -1.65 -6.20 12.32
CA LYS A 275 -0.19 -6.06 12.49
C LYS A 275 0.44 -7.34 13.01
N GLU A 276 -0.17 -7.93 14.02
CA GLU A 276 0.31 -9.19 14.59
C GLU A 276 0.16 -10.33 13.59
N TYR A 277 -0.98 -10.39 12.90
CA TYR A 277 -1.21 -11.40 11.86
C TYR A 277 -0.19 -11.30 10.73
N ALA A 278 0.07 -10.11 10.18
CA ALA A 278 1.09 -9.91 9.15
C ALA A 278 2.47 -10.37 9.61
N LYS A 279 2.86 -10.03 10.84
CA LYS A 279 4.13 -10.44 11.41
C LYS A 279 4.24 -11.96 11.53
N ASN A 280 3.22 -12.63 12.08
CA ASN A 280 3.19 -14.08 12.23
C ASN A 280 3.14 -14.77 10.86
N PHE A 281 2.34 -14.27 9.92
CA PHE A 281 2.29 -14.74 8.54
C PHE A 281 3.68 -14.77 7.89
N VAL A 282 4.45 -13.68 8.03
CA VAL A 282 5.81 -13.59 7.46
C VAL A 282 6.77 -14.52 8.20
N LEU A 283 6.70 -14.60 9.53
CA LEU A 283 7.55 -15.49 10.33
C LEU A 283 7.31 -16.98 10.01
N ASP A 284 6.06 -17.37 9.74
CA ASP A 284 5.69 -18.76 9.49
C ASP A 284 5.98 -19.20 8.05
N ASN A 285 5.69 -18.33 7.09
CA ASN A 285 5.71 -18.68 5.67
C ASN A 285 6.98 -18.21 4.93
N PHE A 286 7.72 -17.23 5.47
CA PHE A 286 8.90 -16.61 4.83
C PHE A 286 10.15 -16.67 5.72
N LYS A 287 10.33 -17.76 6.45
CA LYS A 287 11.46 -17.94 7.40
C LYS A 287 12.81 -17.66 6.77
N GLY A 288 13.05 -18.15 5.56
CA GLY A 288 14.31 -17.93 4.83
C GLY A 288 14.55 -16.44 4.54
N LEU A 289 13.52 -15.70 4.12
CA LEU A 289 13.63 -14.26 3.90
C LEU A 289 13.97 -13.50 5.20
N ILE A 290 13.27 -13.81 6.29
CA ILE A 290 13.54 -13.17 7.60
C ILE A 290 14.93 -13.48 8.10
N THR A 291 15.36 -14.75 7.99
CA THR A 291 16.72 -15.15 8.39
C THR A 291 17.78 -14.40 7.57
N ASN A 292 17.57 -14.30 6.25
CA ASN A 292 18.48 -13.54 5.38
C ASN A 292 18.52 -12.06 5.77
N CYS A 293 17.37 -11.41 6.00
CA CYS A 293 17.31 -10.03 6.45
C CYS A 293 18.07 -9.82 7.79
N LYS A 294 17.91 -10.75 8.75
CA LYS A 294 18.62 -10.68 10.04
C LYS A 294 20.14 -10.84 9.87
N ASN A 295 20.58 -11.81 9.08
CA ASN A 295 22.00 -12.01 8.80
C ASN A 295 22.62 -10.77 8.12
N LEU A 296 21.90 -10.14 7.19
CA LEU A 296 22.32 -8.88 6.58
C LEU A 296 22.32 -7.74 7.59
N GLN A 297 21.34 -7.67 8.49
CA GLN A 297 21.31 -6.67 9.56
C GLN A 297 22.55 -6.80 10.45
N GLU A 298 22.92 -7.99 10.86
CA GLU A 298 24.15 -8.26 11.64
C GLU A 298 25.42 -7.90 10.84
N LYS A 299 25.51 -8.33 9.56
CA LYS A 299 26.62 -8.00 8.65
C LYS A 299 26.86 -6.49 8.57
N TYR A 300 25.78 -5.69 8.52
CA TYR A 300 25.82 -4.23 8.48
C TYR A 300 25.72 -3.57 9.86
N ARG A 301 26.05 -4.29 10.95
CA ARG A 301 26.13 -3.78 12.32
C ARG A 301 24.82 -3.14 12.81
N ASN A 302 23.69 -3.76 12.50
CA ASN A 302 22.34 -3.29 12.86
C ASN A 302 22.03 -1.87 12.33
N ARG A 303 22.62 -1.47 11.21
CA ARG A 303 22.43 -0.16 10.63
C ARG A 303 20.98 0.10 10.24
N PHE A 304 20.29 -0.87 9.64
CA PHE A 304 18.92 -0.71 9.17
C PHE A 304 17.91 -1.38 10.10
N LYS A 305 16.73 -0.79 10.18
CA LYS A 305 15.58 -1.38 10.86
C LYS A 305 14.92 -2.43 9.97
N LEU A 306 14.37 -3.48 10.58
CA LEU A 306 13.56 -4.49 9.92
C LEU A 306 12.14 -4.44 10.49
N ILE A 307 11.17 -4.05 9.69
CA ILE A 307 9.78 -3.85 10.10
C ILE A 307 8.87 -4.64 9.18
N VAL A 308 7.84 -5.30 9.76
CA VAL A 308 6.78 -5.99 9.02
C VAL A 308 5.46 -5.32 9.33
N TYR A 309 4.67 -5.01 8.29
CA TYR A 309 3.32 -4.49 8.49
C TYR A 309 2.35 -4.86 7.36
N PRO A 310 1.03 -4.91 7.69
CA PRO A 310 0.00 -5.11 6.71
C PRO A 310 -0.20 -3.85 5.86
N TYR A 311 -0.70 -4.02 4.65
CA TYR A 311 -1.08 -2.92 3.78
C TYR A 311 -2.34 -3.26 2.98
N THR A 312 -3.31 -2.38 3.04
CA THR A 312 -4.46 -2.38 2.15
C THR A 312 -4.70 -0.98 1.60
N ILE A 313 -5.12 -0.89 0.36
CA ILE A 313 -5.55 0.38 -0.24
C ILE A 313 -7.01 0.69 0.05
N GLY A 314 -7.75 -0.30 0.55
CA GLY A 314 -9.19 -0.24 0.81
C GLY A 314 -9.95 -1.38 0.16
N ASP A 315 -11.26 -1.22 0.01
CA ASP A 315 -12.14 -2.24 -0.59
C ASP A 315 -12.03 -2.22 -2.11
N VAL A 316 -11.50 -3.30 -2.68
CA VAL A 316 -11.40 -3.50 -4.14
C VAL A 316 -12.50 -4.44 -4.62
N ARG A 317 -13.28 -4.02 -5.63
CA ARG A 317 -14.32 -4.83 -6.25
C ARG A 317 -14.11 -4.96 -7.74
N PHE A 318 -14.69 -6.00 -8.32
CA PHE A 318 -14.60 -6.27 -9.77
C PHE A 318 -13.17 -6.20 -10.32
N GLN A 319 -12.18 -6.66 -9.50
CA GLN A 319 -10.75 -6.75 -9.81
C GLN A 319 -10.00 -5.41 -9.91
N ASN A 320 -10.65 -4.30 -10.23
CA ASN A 320 -10.00 -3.02 -10.52
C ASN A 320 -10.71 -1.77 -9.99
N MET A 321 -11.81 -1.94 -9.26
CA MET A 321 -12.56 -0.84 -8.66
C MET A 321 -12.23 -0.69 -7.17
N LEU A 322 -11.73 0.47 -6.78
CA LEU A 322 -11.57 0.87 -5.40
C LEU A 322 -12.83 1.60 -4.93
N VAL A 323 -13.58 0.98 -4.04
CA VAL A 323 -14.86 1.53 -3.54
C VAL A 323 -14.65 2.40 -2.31
N ASN A 324 -13.80 1.95 -1.39
CA ASN A 324 -13.43 2.70 -0.19
C ASN A 324 -11.92 2.79 -0.09
N ILE A 325 -11.41 3.99 0.19
CA ILE A 325 -9.97 4.21 0.39
C ILE A 325 -9.63 3.97 1.86
N ASN A 326 -8.58 3.19 2.13
CA ASN A 326 -8.02 3.05 3.47
C ASN A 326 -6.96 4.13 3.70
N PRO A 327 -7.16 5.08 4.64
CA PRO A 327 -6.18 6.13 4.91
C PRO A 327 -5.05 5.68 5.85
N GLU A 328 -5.25 4.62 6.65
CA GLU A 328 -4.31 4.22 7.71
C GLU A 328 -3.02 3.62 7.14
N SER A 329 -3.15 2.78 6.09
CA SER A 329 -1.98 2.12 5.50
C SER A 329 -0.99 3.11 4.88
N PRO A 330 -1.38 4.06 4.00
CA PRO A 330 -0.46 5.06 3.48
C PRO A 330 0.05 6.00 4.57
N GLN A 331 -0.77 6.39 5.56
CA GLN A 331 -0.35 7.21 6.70
C GLN A 331 0.78 6.55 7.49
N MET A 332 0.71 5.24 7.73
CA MET A 332 1.76 4.49 8.41
C MET A 332 3.08 4.54 7.64
N VAL A 333 3.06 4.33 6.33
CA VAL A 333 4.27 4.41 5.49
C VAL A 333 4.83 5.81 5.47
N VAL A 334 4.00 6.84 5.33
CA VAL A 334 4.41 8.24 5.35
C VAL A 334 5.08 8.60 6.68
N LYS A 335 4.53 8.12 7.80
CA LYS A 335 5.14 8.31 9.12
C LYS A 335 6.56 7.70 9.17
N ASP A 336 6.73 6.47 8.71
CA ASP A 336 8.04 5.81 8.66
C ASP A 336 9.02 6.57 7.74
N ILE A 337 8.54 7.09 6.61
CA ILE A 337 9.35 7.92 5.71
C ILE A 337 9.85 9.18 6.44
N LEU A 338 8.96 9.89 7.10
CA LEU A 338 9.31 11.12 7.84
C LEU A 338 10.29 10.85 8.98
N GLU A 339 10.14 9.73 9.70
CA GLU A 339 11.02 9.36 10.81
C GLU A 339 12.43 8.93 10.36
N HIS A 340 12.56 8.32 9.18
CA HIS A 340 13.80 7.69 8.75
C HIS A 340 14.49 8.34 7.55
N SER A 341 13.81 9.27 6.85
CA SER A 341 14.41 10.00 5.73
C SER A 341 15.31 11.15 6.22
N PHE A 342 16.22 11.54 5.33
CA PHE A 342 17.06 12.71 5.56
C PHE A 342 16.19 13.98 5.63
N MET A 343 16.55 14.90 6.53
CA MET A 343 15.87 16.18 6.67
C MET A 343 16.80 17.32 6.33
N THR A 344 16.35 18.24 5.46
CA THR A 344 17.02 19.51 5.24
C THR A 344 16.33 20.60 6.04
N THR A 345 17.09 21.40 6.75
CA THR A 345 16.58 22.62 7.42
C THR A 345 16.82 23.81 6.49
N ASN A 346 15.85 24.73 6.42
CA ASN A 346 16.01 26.00 5.68
C ASN A 346 17.13 26.92 6.21
N SER A 347 17.87 26.46 7.24
CA SER A 347 18.93 27.24 7.91
C SER A 347 20.27 27.26 7.15
N GLY A 348 20.40 26.51 6.05
CA GLY A 348 21.66 26.48 5.27
C GLY A 348 22.00 27.75 4.48
N ILE A 349 21.02 28.62 4.23
CA ILE A 349 21.24 29.81 3.41
C ILE A 349 21.65 31.05 4.24
N LYS A 350 21.30 31.11 5.53
CA LYS A 350 21.63 32.27 6.37
C LYS A 350 23.09 32.32 6.88
N LYS A 351 23.85 31.23 6.76
CA LYS A 351 25.27 31.17 7.19
C LYS A 351 26.29 31.49 6.08
N LEU A 352 25.84 31.72 4.86
CA LEU A 352 26.73 32.11 3.73
C LEU A 352 26.80 33.63 3.51
N PHE A 353 26.02 34.41 4.27
CA PHE A 353 25.96 35.88 4.16
C PHE A 353 26.05 36.62 5.51
N SER A 354 26.60 35.98 6.54
CA SER A 354 26.97 36.65 7.81
C SER A 354 28.47 36.66 8.04
#